data_62c02b4c2be7f7d2150af52ab0f1cb76
#
_entry.id   62c02b4c2be7f7d2150af52ab0f1cb76
#
_cell.length_a   1.000
_cell.length_b   1.000
_cell.length_c   1.000
_cell.angle_alpha   90.00
_cell.angle_beta   90.00
_cell.angle_gamma   90.00
#
_symmetry.space_group_name_H-M   'P 1'
#
loop_
_entity.id
_entity.type
_entity.pdbx_description
1 polymer ?
#
loop_
_entity_poly.entity_id
_entity_poly.type
_entity_poly.pdbx_seq_one_letter_code
_entity_poly.pdbx_strand_id
1 'polypeptide(L)'
;MQLRLILLTLLTMTSFCIRADAPTGQGERPYTVEYYYRIKWGYKDEWMQLYKRSHWPIMVLEMKQGHILDIKVHEPHNYAPESHRWDLRVSITYKSALERYDTSERREKNLAQLFPNRAQQHQDENRRRELLEELWEHAIKPTSTDGWLTTASP
;
A
#
# COMPACT_ATOMS: atom_id res chain seq x y z
N MET A 1 1.37 72.29 44.55
CA MET A 1 1.94 71.81 43.31
C MET A 1 2.20 70.30 43.49
N GLN A 2 1.30 69.45 43.15
CA GLN A 2 1.39 68.01 43.41
C GLN A 2 1.79 67.28 42.14
N LEU A 3 2.95 66.60 42.20
CA LEU A 3 3.49 65.78 41.11
C LEU A 3 2.87 64.40 41.20
N ARG A 4 2.01 64.08 40.23
CA ARG A 4 1.39 62.72 40.11
C ARG A 4 2.37 61.79 39.35
N LEU A 5 2.92 60.83 40.09
CA LEU A 5 3.71 59.72 39.53
C LEU A 5 2.78 58.66 38.91
N ILE A 6 2.78 58.56 37.59
CA ILE A 6 2.05 57.51 36.87
C ILE A 6 2.97 56.32 36.76
N LEU A 7 2.65 55.24 37.49
CA LEU A 7 3.32 53.96 37.42
C LEU A 7 2.77 53.14 36.24
N LEU A 8 3.56 53.05 35.19
CA LEU A 8 3.21 52.28 33.99
C LEU A 8 3.63 50.82 34.19
N THR A 9 2.69 49.96 34.55
CA THR A 9 2.93 48.50 34.65
C THR A 9 2.89 47.88 33.25
N LEU A 10 4.06 47.50 32.76
CA LEU A 10 4.25 46.78 31.51
C LEU A 10 3.89 45.29 31.71
N LEU A 11 2.71 44.90 31.26
CA LEU A 11 2.26 43.49 31.30
C LEU A 11 2.88 42.75 30.11
N THR A 12 3.96 42.01 30.34
CA THR A 12 4.58 41.11 29.34
C THR A 12 3.72 39.86 29.17
N MET A 13 2.92 39.81 28.10
CA MET A 13 2.26 38.57 27.66
C MET A 13 3.32 37.64 27.02
N THR A 14 3.80 36.67 27.78
CA THR A 14 4.54 35.53 27.21
C THR A 14 3.56 34.63 26.46
N SER A 15 3.51 34.75 25.13
CA SER A 15 2.82 33.82 24.27
C SER A 15 3.49 32.45 24.34
N PHE A 16 2.89 31.54 25.09
CA PHE A 16 3.26 30.13 25.10
C PHE A 16 2.78 29.52 23.81
N CYS A 17 3.65 29.44 22.78
CA CYS A 17 3.39 28.66 21.58
C CYS A 17 3.37 27.17 21.98
N ILE A 18 2.16 26.62 22.21
CA ILE A 18 1.95 25.18 22.23
C ILE A 18 2.18 24.71 20.81
N ARG A 19 3.36 24.20 20.55
CA ARG A 19 3.63 23.42 19.35
C ARG A 19 2.88 22.10 19.53
N ALA A 20 1.72 21.99 18.92
CA ALA A 20 1.10 20.69 18.72
C ALA A 20 2.03 19.92 17.80
N ASP A 21 2.80 19.00 18.34
CA ASP A 21 3.51 18.01 17.55
C ASP A 21 2.44 17.24 16.76
N ALA A 22 2.37 17.50 15.46
CA ALA A 22 1.62 16.67 14.56
C ALA A 22 2.13 15.22 14.74
N PRO A 23 1.25 14.21 14.73
CA PRO A 23 1.67 12.83 14.88
C PRO A 23 2.56 12.42 13.69
N THR A 24 3.87 12.56 13.88
CA THR A 24 4.93 12.28 12.89
C THR A 24 5.18 10.79 12.68
N GLY A 25 4.20 9.92 12.85
CA GLY A 25 4.41 8.48 12.82
C GLY A 25 3.57 7.65 11.84
N GLN A 26 2.61 8.23 11.13
CA GLN A 26 1.74 7.43 10.25
C GLN A 26 2.30 7.23 8.83
N GLY A 27 3.28 8.03 8.39
CA GLY A 27 3.88 7.92 7.06
C GLY A 27 4.99 6.88 6.90
N GLU A 28 5.60 6.40 7.99
CA GLU A 28 6.83 5.58 7.94
C GLU A 28 6.63 4.09 8.29
N ARG A 29 5.41 3.68 8.63
CA ARG A 29 5.16 2.26 8.98
C ARG A 29 4.90 1.44 7.74
N PRO A 30 5.42 0.19 7.69
CA PRO A 30 5.09 -0.74 6.63
C PRO A 30 3.58 -0.87 6.44
N TYR A 31 3.16 -0.85 5.17
CA TYR A 31 1.75 -0.89 4.79
C TYR A 31 1.52 -2.08 3.88
N THR A 32 0.73 -3.05 4.34
CA THR A 32 0.49 -4.28 3.59
C THR A 32 -0.90 -4.27 2.97
N VAL A 33 -0.95 -4.63 1.69
CA VAL A 33 -2.19 -4.80 0.93
C VAL A 33 -2.23 -6.20 0.35
N GLU A 34 -3.34 -6.86 0.49
CA GLU A 34 -3.64 -8.12 -0.17
C GLU A 34 -4.55 -7.90 -1.36
N TYR A 35 -4.15 -8.41 -2.51
CA TYR A 35 -4.87 -8.39 -3.78
C TYR A 35 -5.38 -9.78 -4.09
N TYR A 36 -6.68 -9.90 -4.34
CA TYR A 36 -7.33 -11.15 -4.68
C TYR A 36 -7.86 -11.06 -6.11
N TYR A 37 -7.39 -11.96 -6.95
CA TYR A 37 -7.76 -12.02 -8.35
C TYR A 37 -8.68 -13.21 -8.60
N ARG A 38 -9.88 -12.94 -9.12
CA ARG A 38 -10.78 -13.96 -9.69
C ARG A 38 -10.72 -13.84 -11.20
N ILE A 39 -10.24 -14.90 -11.83
CA ILE A 39 -9.96 -14.94 -13.26
C ILE A 39 -11.10 -15.70 -13.95
N LYS A 40 -11.48 -15.30 -15.14
CA LYS A 40 -12.49 -16.00 -15.95
C LYS A 40 -12.08 -17.45 -16.16
N TRP A 41 -13.03 -18.34 -16.07
CA TRP A 41 -12.82 -19.77 -16.26
C TRP A 41 -12.12 -20.06 -17.59
N GLY A 42 -11.10 -20.91 -17.55
CA GLY A 42 -10.30 -21.30 -18.72
C GLY A 42 -9.21 -20.32 -19.12
N TYR A 43 -9.09 -19.14 -18.49
CA TYR A 43 -8.12 -18.10 -18.87
C TYR A 43 -6.98 -17.90 -17.88
N LYS A 44 -6.85 -18.74 -16.85
CA LYS A 44 -5.83 -18.57 -15.80
C LYS A 44 -4.42 -18.56 -16.39
N ASP A 45 -4.09 -19.47 -17.28
CA ASP A 45 -2.75 -19.57 -17.85
C ASP A 45 -2.41 -18.34 -18.71
N GLU A 46 -3.34 -17.88 -19.56
CA GLU A 46 -3.18 -16.67 -20.37
C GLU A 46 -2.99 -15.45 -19.44
N TRP A 47 -3.83 -15.31 -18.42
CA TRP A 47 -3.77 -14.23 -17.46
C TRP A 47 -2.42 -14.21 -16.73
N MET A 48 -1.93 -15.37 -16.26
CA MET A 48 -0.65 -15.51 -15.57
C MET A 48 0.54 -15.15 -16.46
N GLN A 49 0.50 -15.52 -17.76
CA GLN A 49 1.53 -15.13 -18.71
C GLN A 49 1.58 -13.60 -18.90
N LEU A 50 0.41 -12.97 -19.06
CA LEU A 50 0.31 -11.52 -19.16
C LEU A 50 0.79 -10.83 -17.89
N TYR A 51 0.37 -11.30 -16.71
CA TYR A 51 0.78 -10.78 -15.42
C TYR A 51 2.31 -10.81 -15.25
N LYS A 52 2.94 -11.94 -15.56
CA LYS A 52 4.40 -12.12 -15.47
C LYS A 52 5.15 -11.25 -16.48
N ARG A 53 4.59 -11.01 -17.66
CA ARG A 53 5.23 -10.24 -18.72
C ARG A 53 5.09 -8.74 -18.54
N SER A 54 3.91 -8.25 -18.21
CA SER A 54 3.59 -6.81 -18.26
C SER A 54 3.46 -6.14 -16.88
N HIS A 55 3.22 -6.91 -15.81
CA HIS A 55 2.95 -6.38 -14.47
C HIS A 55 4.03 -6.72 -13.45
N TRP A 56 4.44 -7.97 -13.36
CA TRP A 56 5.42 -8.45 -12.39
C TRP A 56 6.76 -7.70 -12.43
N PRO A 57 7.34 -7.35 -13.60
CA PRO A 57 8.61 -6.64 -13.66
C PRO A 57 8.58 -5.29 -12.96
N ILE A 58 7.43 -4.60 -12.94
CA ILE A 58 7.25 -3.31 -12.26
C ILE A 58 7.43 -3.50 -10.75
N MET A 59 6.76 -4.50 -10.18
CA MET A 59 6.84 -4.80 -8.74
C MET A 59 8.24 -5.21 -8.31
N VAL A 60 8.92 -6.01 -9.14
CA VAL A 60 10.32 -6.40 -8.90
C VAL A 60 11.25 -5.17 -8.92
N LEU A 61 11.03 -4.23 -9.84
CA LEU A 61 11.81 -3.00 -9.90
C LEU A 61 11.55 -2.12 -8.67
N GLU A 62 10.28 -1.95 -8.27
CA GLU A 62 9.91 -1.19 -7.07
C GLU A 62 10.46 -1.83 -5.78
N MET A 63 10.55 -3.15 -5.73
CA MET A 63 11.21 -3.86 -4.62
C MET A 63 12.73 -3.59 -4.60
N LYS A 64 13.39 -3.62 -5.76
CA LYS A 64 14.82 -3.24 -5.88
C LYS A 64 15.09 -1.79 -5.49
N GLN A 65 14.14 -0.91 -5.72
CA GLN A 65 14.20 0.51 -5.34
C GLN A 65 13.88 0.76 -3.85
N GLY A 66 13.42 -0.28 -3.12
CA GLY A 66 13.08 -0.19 -1.69
C GLY A 66 11.71 0.42 -1.39
N HIS A 67 10.85 0.61 -2.39
CA HIS A 67 9.46 1.06 -2.22
C HIS A 67 8.54 -0.07 -1.77
N ILE A 68 8.83 -1.29 -2.22
CA ILE A 68 8.21 -2.53 -1.78
C ILE A 68 9.23 -3.30 -0.94
N LEU A 69 8.81 -3.74 0.24
CA LEU A 69 9.65 -4.48 1.19
C LEU A 69 9.50 -5.99 1.02
N ASP A 70 8.30 -6.46 0.67
CA ASP A 70 8.00 -7.88 0.54
C ASP A 70 6.84 -8.12 -0.41
N ILE A 71 6.88 -9.24 -1.15
CA ILE A 71 5.81 -9.71 -2.02
C ILE A 71 5.65 -11.22 -1.81
N LYS A 72 4.42 -11.62 -1.45
CA LYS A 72 4.05 -13.04 -1.33
C LYS A 72 2.94 -13.35 -2.32
N VAL A 73 3.09 -14.43 -3.06
CA VAL A 73 2.10 -14.90 -4.04
C VAL A 73 1.59 -16.25 -3.59
N HIS A 74 0.26 -16.41 -3.57
CA HIS A 74 -0.40 -17.64 -3.16
C HIS A 74 -1.45 -18.02 -4.19
N GLU A 75 -1.58 -19.32 -4.40
CA GLU A 75 -2.71 -19.94 -5.06
C GLU A 75 -3.53 -20.72 -4.03
N PRO A 76 -4.85 -20.86 -4.22
CA PRO A 76 -5.66 -21.66 -3.30
C PRO A 76 -5.24 -23.14 -3.39
N HIS A 77 -5.07 -23.78 -2.24
CA HIS A 77 -4.79 -25.21 -2.20
C HIS A 77 -6.05 -26.04 -2.52
N ASN A 78 -7.21 -25.54 -2.11
CA ASN A 78 -8.51 -26.18 -2.33
C ASN A 78 -9.46 -25.18 -2.99
N TYR A 79 -10.41 -25.71 -3.76
CA TYR A 79 -11.47 -24.90 -4.35
C TYR A 79 -12.45 -24.43 -3.28
N ALA A 80 -12.75 -23.15 -3.28
CA ALA A 80 -13.84 -22.56 -2.53
C ALA A 80 -15.13 -22.56 -3.37
N PRO A 81 -16.33 -22.43 -2.75
CA PRO A 81 -17.55 -22.12 -3.49
C PRO A 81 -17.35 -20.89 -4.39
N GLU A 82 -18.04 -20.86 -5.55
CA GLU A 82 -17.86 -19.80 -6.56
C GLU A 82 -17.97 -18.38 -5.99
N SER A 83 -18.86 -18.17 -5.03
CA SER A 83 -19.04 -16.87 -4.36
C SER A 83 -17.81 -16.39 -3.57
N HIS A 84 -16.86 -17.26 -3.26
CA HIS A 84 -15.66 -16.97 -2.49
C HIS A 84 -14.38 -17.39 -3.23
N ARG A 85 -14.51 -17.70 -4.52
CA ARG A 85 -13.39 -18.14 -5.34
C ARG A 85 -12.42 -16.98 -5.59
N TRP A 86 -11.16 -17.28 -5.43
CA TRP A 86 -10.04 -16.49 -5.96
C TRP A 86 -9.01 -17.46 -6.55
N ASP A 87 -8.28 -17.00 -7.56
CA ASP A 87 -7.33 -17.85 -8.30
C ASP A 87 -5.87 -17.48 -7.98
N LEU A 88 -5.65 -16.23 -7.57
CA LEU A 88 -4.36 -15.74 -7.12
C LEU A 88 -4.56 -14.73 -6.00
N ARG A 89 -3.74 -14.81 -4.96
CA ARG A 89 -3.60 -13.77 -3.92
C ARG A 89 -2.18 -13.26 -3.94
N VAL A 90 -2.02 -11.94 -4.01
CA VAL A 90 -0.72 -11.27 -3.92
C VAL A 90 -0.74 -10.35 -2.71
N SER A 91 0.13 -10.60 -1.74
CA SER A 91 0.31 -9.76 -0.57
C SER A 91 1.56 -8.90 -0.78
N ILE A 92 1.41 -7.58 -0.79
CA ILE A 92 2.49 -6.62 -1.01
C ILE A 92 2.66 -5.77 0.23
N THR A 93 3.87 -5.78 0.80
CA THR A 93 4.24 -4.89 1.89
C THR A 93 5.05 -3.72 1.33
N TYR A 94 4.44 -2.54 1.32
CA TYR A 94 5.08 -1.29 0.94
C TYR A 94 5.85 -0.71 2.13
N LYS A 95 6.85 0.12 1.85
CA LYS A 95 7.60 0.84 2.90
C LYS A 95 6.68 1.72 3.74
N SER A 96 5.66 2.32 3.13
CA SER A 96 4.63 3.11 3.81
C SER A 96 3.36 3.20 2.97
N ALA A 97 2.28 3.73 3.55
CA ALA A 97 1.06 4.03 2.81
C ALA A 97 1.30 5.05 1.67
N LEU A 98 2.17 6.04 1.89
CA LEU A 98 2.55 7.00 0.84
C LEU A 98 3.17 6.30 -0.35
N GLU A 99 4.07 5.33 -0.12
CA GLU A 99 4.70 4.55 -1.20
C GLU A 99 3.69 3.72 -2.01
N ARG A 100 2.55 3.37 -1.42
CA ARG A 100 1.47 2.69 -2.13
C ARG A 100 0.66 3.63 -3.02
N TYR A 101 0.42 4.88 -2.58
CA TYR A 101 -0.54 5.79 -3.22
C TYR A 101 0.11 6.89 -4.05
N ASP A 102 1.25 7.43 -3.63
CA ASP A 102 1.97 8.48 -4.35
C ASP A 102 3.00 7.90 -5.33
N THR A 103 2.51 7.29 -6.40
CA THR A 103 3.34 6.48 -7.31
C THR A 103 3.31 6.93 -8.77
N SER A 104 2.51 7.93 -9.15
CA SER A 104 2.24 8.23 -10.57
C SER A 104 3.51 8.53 -11.39
N GLU A 105 4.34 9.46 -10.95
CA GLU A 105 5.57 9.84 -11.64
C GLU A 105 6.60 8.70 -11.65
N ARG A 106 6.82 8.08 -10.49
CA ARG A 106 7.71 6.94 -10.35
C ARG A 106 7.28 5.78 -11.24
N ARG A 107 5.98 5.49 -11.27
CA ARG A 107 5.41 4.43 -12.09
C ARG A 107 5.68 4.67 -13.57
N GLU A 108 5.44 5.87 -14.08
CA GLU A 108 5.71 6.19 -15.50
C GLU A 108 7.20 6.06 -15.84
N LYS A 109 8.09 6.51 -14.97
CA LYS A 109 9.54 6.33 -15.13
C LYS A 109 9.93 4.84 -15.18
N ASN A 110 9.40 4.04 -14.25
CA ASN A 110 9.66 2.60 -14.20
C ASN A 110 9.12 1.88 -15.44
N LEU A 111 7.93 2.26 -15.89
CA LEU A 111 7.34 1.71 -17.11
C LEU A 111 8.15 2.05 -18.36
N ALA A 112 8.63 3.28 -18.48
CA ALA A 112 9.49 3.69 -19.62
C ALA A 112 10.81 2.92 -19.61
N GLN A 113 11.38 2.66 -18.44
CA GLN A 113 12.62 1.89 -18.29
C GLN A 113 12.43 0.41 -18.69
N LEU A 114 11.33 -0.20 -18.25
CA LEU A 114 11.10 -1.65 -18.39
C LEU A 114 10.52 -2.03 -19.76
N PHE A 115 9.73 -1.15 -20.35
CA PHE A 115 8.96 -1.46 -21.55
C PHE A 115 9.21 -0.44 -22.66
N PRO A 116 10.24 -0.64 -23.51
CA PRO A 116 10.48 0.23 -24.67
C PRO A 116 9.27 0.26 -25.62
N ASN A 117 8.57 -0.86 -25.80
CA ASN A 117 7.31 -0.92 -26.53
C ASN A 117 6.10 -0.74 -25.58
N ARG A 118 5.80 0.53 -25.29
CA ARG A 118 4.66 0.89 -24.41
C ARG A 118 3.31 0.44 -24.97
N ALA A 119 3.15 0.44 -26.30
CA ALA A 119 1.91 0.02 -26.93
C ALA A 119 1.62 -1.47 -26.62
N GLN A 120 2.62 -2.33 -26.75
CA GLN A 120 2.47 -3.75 -26.40
C GLN A 120 2.17 -3.95 -24.92
N GLN A 121 2.87 -3.25 -24.04
CA GLN A 121 2.63 -3.33 -22.60
C GLN A 121 1.20 -2.91 -22.25
N HIS A 122 0.67 -1.86 -22.88
CA HIS A 122 -0.72 -1.44 -22.71
C HIS A 122 -1.73 -2.48 -23.21
N GLN A 123 -1.47 -3.08 -24.36
CA GLN A 123 -2.32 -4.17 -24.88
C GLN A 123 -2.36 -5.36 -23.91
N ASP A 124 -1.20 -5.77 -23.41
CA ASP A 124 -1.09 -6.87 -22.44
C ASP A 124 -1.85 -6.55 -21.13
N GLU A 125 -1.72 -5.35 -20.60
CA GLU A 125 -2.43 -4.91 -19.39
C GLU A 125 -3.95 -4.84 -19.61
N ASN A 126 -4.40 -4.35 -20.75
CA ASN A 126 -5.81 -4.30 -21.09
C ASN A 126 -6.38 -5.72 -21.22
N ARG A 127 -5.69 -6.60 -21.97
CA ARG A 127 -6.10 -7.99 -22.10
C ARG A 127 -6.14 -8.69 -20.74
N ARG A 128 -5.15 -8.48 -19.89
CA ARG A 128 -5.13 -9.04 -18.54
C ARG A 128 -6.34 -8.60 -17.71
N ARG A 129 -6.77 -7.33 -17.84
CA ARG A 129 -7.98 -6.81 -17.15
C ARG A 129 -9.26 -7.43 -17.71
N GLU A 130 -9.36 -7.60 -19.02
CA GLU A 130 -10.51 -8.26 -19.66
C GLU A 130 -10.71 -9.70 -19.18
N LEU A 131 -9.66 -10.38 -18.79
CA LEU A 131 -9.69 -11.76 -18.30
C LEU A 131 -10.03 -11.88 -16.81
N LEU A 132 -10.15 -10.76 -16.09
CA LEU A 132 -10.64 -10.77 -14.72
C LEU A 132 -12.16 -10.78 -14.67
N GLU A 133 -12.71 -11.56 -13.75
CA GLU A 133 -14.09 -11.42 -13.29
C GLU A 133 -14.14 -10.37 -12.18
N GLU A 134 -13.17 -10.44 -11.26
CA GLU A 134 -13.14 -9.56 -10.11
C GLU A 134 -11.71 -9.37 -9.60
N LEU A 135 -11.45 -8.19 -9.07
CA LEU A 135 -10.27 -7.86 -8.30
C LEU A 135 -10.73 -7.08 -7.08
N TRP A 136 -10.36 -7.56 -5.90
CA TRP A 136 -10.53 -6.76 -4.68
C TRP A 136 -9.22 -6.68 -3.90
N GLU A 137 -9.11 -5.64 -3.09
CA GLU A 137 -7.94 -5.40 -2.27
C GLU A 137 -8.32 -5.09 -0.83
N HIS A 138 -7.49 -5.56 0.10
CA HIS A 138 -7.63 -5.31 1.52
C HIS A 138 -6.32 -4.83 2.10
N ALA A 139 -6.33 -3.64 2.72
CA ALA A 139 -5.23 -3.24 3.57
C ALA A 139 -5.32 -4.01 4.89
N ILE A 140 -4.22 -4.63 5.28
CA ILE A 140 -4.12 -5.39 6.53
C ILE A 140 -3.07 -4.77 7.45
N LYS A 141 -3.25 -4.95 8.75
CA LYS A 141 -2.26 -4.55 9.76
C LYS A 141 -1.94 -5.74 10.65
N PRO A 142 -0.69 -5.89 11.11
CA PRO A 142 -0.37 -6.84 12.15
C PRO A 142 -1.19 -6.53 13.41
N THR A 143 -1.68 -7.58 14.06
CA THR A 143 -2.31 -7.49 15.37
C THR A 143 -1.45 -8.24 16.37
N SER A 144 -1.16 -7.63 17.54
CA SER A 144 -0.49 -8.36 18.62
C SER A 144 -1.37 -9.48 19.10
N THR A 145 -0.76 -10.64 19.27
CA THR A 145 -1.39 -11.82 19.91
C THR A 145 -0.97 -11.98 21.36
N ASP A 146 -0.26 -10.98 21.91
CA ASP A 146 0.15 -10.99 23.29
C ASP A 146 -1.08 -11.11 24.20
N GLY A 147 -1.06 -12.08 25.08
CA GLY A 147 -2.15 -12.36 26.00
C GLY A 147 -3.29 -13.24 25.45
N TRP A 148 -3.29 -13.62 24.16
CA TRP A 148 -4.34 -14.50 23.63
C TRP A 148 -4.27 -15.92 24.18
N LEU A 149 -3.09 -16.36 24.63
CA LEU A 149 -2.85 -17.70 25.16
C LEU A 149 -2.79 -17.75 26.71
N THR A 150 -3.07 -16.66 27.41
CA THR A 150 -2.89 -16.59 28.89
C THR A 150 -4.11 -17.02 29.68
N THR A 151 -5.16 -17.59 29.10
CA THR A 151 -6.38 -18.00 29.83
C THR A 151 -6.71 -19.47 29.77
N ALA A 152 -5.72 -20.35 29.62
CA ALA A 152 -5.88 -21.74 29.93
C ALA A 152 -5.13 -22.03 31.26
N SER A 153 -5.68 -21.57 32.37
CA SER A 153 -5.41 -22.23 33.67
C SER A 153 -6.30 -23.45 33.79
N PRO A 154 -5.72 -24.60 34.20
CA PRO A 154 -6.46 -25.84 34.37
C PRO A 154 -7.50 -25.75 35.50
#